data_7807ec5e72304484f863c7cfd643d169
#
_entry.id   7807ec5e72304484f863c7cfd643d169
#
_cell.length_a   1.000
_cell.length_b   1.000
_cell.length_c   1.000
_cell.angle_alpha   90.00
_cell.angle_beta   90.00
_cell.angle_gamma   90.00
#
_symmetry.space_group_name_H-M   'P 1'
#
loop_
_entity.id
_entity.type
_entity.pdbx_description
1 polymer ?
#
loop_
_entity_poly.entity_id
_entity_poly.type
_entity_poly.pdbx_seq_one_letter_code
_entity_poly.pdbx_strand_id
1 'polypeptide(L)'
;SRGLGDVYKRQHLDIQWFLSNVSDPEQIVAYITECTLAELRTIYADQLPPEVSTVPDALSRIKEATGQKFVIIIDEWDVLIRDEASNQKIQDDYINFLRGMFKGTEPTKYIQLAFLTGILPIKKLKTQSALNNFHQYSMLNPGPLASYIGFTEDEVSALCQKYGQNFEEVRRWYDGYLLGNYHVY
;
A
#
# COMPACT_ATOMS: atom_id res chain seq x y z
N SER A 1 5.07 -16.75 -7.70
CA SER A 1 5.26 -15.45 -8.32
C SER A 1 6.71 -15.00 -8.19
N ARG A 2 7.48 -15.28 -9.19
CA ARG A 2 8.83 -14.76 -9.38
C ARG A 2 8.66 -13.38 -10.01
N GLY A 3 8.83 -12.31 -9.33
CA GLY A 3 8.71 -11.11 -10.12
C GLY A 3 9.30 -9.87 -9.47
N LEU A 4 8.73 -9.39 -8.40
CA LEU A 4 9.16 -8.11 -7.82
C LEU A 4 10.20 -8.27 -6.71
N GLY A 5 10.33 -9.46 -6.12
CA GLY A 5 11.23 -9.70 -4.98
C GLY A 5 12.72 -9.65 -5.31
N ASP A 6 13.09 -9.94 -6.56
CA ASP A 6 14.50 -10.02 -6.97
C ASP A 6 15.02 -8.69 -7.57
N VAL A 7 14.11 -7.80 -8.01
CA VAL A 7 14.47 -6.55 -8.70
C VAL A 7 14.23 -5.32 -7.83
N TYR A 8 13.20 -5.36 -6.96
CA TYR A 8 12.83 -4.25 -6.08
C TYR A 8 12.69 -4.72 -4.64
N LYS A 9 13.07 -3.85 -3.71
CA LYS A 9 12.80 -4.03 -2.28
C LYS A 9 11.35 -3.68 -2.00
N ARG A 10 10.69 -4.43 -1.12
CA ARG A 10 9.31 -4.18 -0.72
C ARG A 10 9.26 -3.74 0.74
N GLN A 11 8.55 -2.65 0.99
CA GLN A 11 8.17 -2.21 2.32
C GLN A 11 6.65 -2.20 2.41
N HIS A 12 6.10 -2.97 3.33
CA HIS A 12 4.66 -3.10 3.57
C HIS A 12 4.33 -2.48 4.93
N LEU A 13 3.35 -1.57 4.93
CA LEU A 13 2.84 -0.89 6.11
C LEU A 13 1.33 -1.14 6.20
N ASP A 14 0.89 -1.86 7.21
CA ASP A 14 -0.51 -2.06 7.57
C ASP A 14 -0.87 -1.05 8.66
N ILE A 15 -1.59 0.01 8.30
CA ILE A 15 -1.88 1.12 9.22
C ILE A 15 -2.87 0.68 10.31
N GLN A 16 -3.80 -0.22 10.00
CA GLN A 16 -4.72 -0.78 11.00
C GLN A 16 -3.96 -1.58 12.08
N TRP A 17 -2.94 -2.34 11.66
CA TRP A 17 -2.11 -3.07 12.61
C TRP A 17 -1.34 -2.12 13.54
N PHE A 18 -0.75 -1.06 12.99
CA PHE A 18 -0.05 -0.04 13.80
C PHE A 18 -0.99 0.63 14.80
N LEU A 19 -2.21 1.02 14.36
CA LEU A 19 -3.20 1.63 15.23
C LEU A 19 -3.61 0.70 16.37
N SER A 20 -3.73 -0.59 16.09
CA SER A 20 -4.11 -1.60 17.10
C SER A 20 -3.01 -1.87 18.13
N ASN A 21 -1.75 -1.56 17.83
CA ASN A 21 -0.60 -1.88 18.68
C ASN A 21 0.05 -0.64 19.35
N VAL A 22 -0.29 0.56 18.91
CA VAL A 22 0.20 1.78 19.57
C VAL A 22 -0.54 2.03 20.88
N SER A 23 0.19 2.38 21.93
CA SER A 23 -0.41 2.65 23.24
C SER A 23 -1.15 3.99 23.31
N ASP A 24 -0.67 4.98 22.53
CA ASP A 24 -1.24 6.32 22.42
C ASP A 24 -1.39 6.67 20.93
N PRO A 25 -2.63 6.80 20.41
CA PRO A 25 -2.86 7.15 19.01
C PRO A 25 -2.16 8.42 18.54
N GLU A 26 -1.87 9.38 19.44
CA GLU A 26 -1.12 10.59 19.09
C GLU A 26 0.35 10.29 18.72
N GLN A 27 0.87 9.13 19.11
CA GLN A 27 2.22 8.68 18.79
C GLN A 27 2.28 7.77 17.56
N ILE A 28 1.17 7.60 16.84
CA ILE A 28 1.07 6.61 15.75
C ILE A 28 2.15 6.82 14.67
N VAL A 29 2.44 8.05 14.25
CA VAL A 29 3.45 8.35 13.24
C VAL A 29 4.86 8.02 13.73
N ALA A 30 5.14 8.33 15.00
CA ALA A 30 6.41 7.97 15.62
C ALA A 30 6.56 6.44 15.70
N TYR A 31 5.51 5.74 16.09
CA TYR A 31 5.49 4.28 16.18
C TYR A 31 5.67 3.60 14.82
N ILE A 32 4.96 4.06 13.77
CA ILE A 32 5.16 3.58 12.40
C ILE A 32 6.62 3.78 11.96
N THR A 33 7.17 4.96 12.22
CA THR A 33 8.54 5.30 11.86
C THR A 33 9.55 4.39 12.58
N GLU A 34 9.40 4.22 13.88
CA GLU A 34 10.29 3.41 14.72
C GLU A 34 10.26 1.93 14.28
N CYS A 35 9.08 1.35 14.13
CA CYS A 35 8.93 -0.04 13.69
C CYS A 35 9.53 -0.26 12.29
N THR A 36 9.27 0.67 11.36
CA THR A 36 9.80 0.58 10.00
C THR A 36 11.33 0.68 10.00
N LEU A 37 11.91 1.61 10.75
CA LEU A 37 13.36 1.74 10.86
C LEU A 37 13.99 0.53 11.55
N ALA A 38 13.33 -0.03 12.57
CA ALA A 38 13.80 -1.25 13.24
C ALA A 38 13.84 -2.43 12.26
N GLU A 39 12.78 -2.63 11.47
CA GLU A 39 12.74 -3.67 10.43
C GLU A 39 13.85 -3.47 9.39
N LEU A 40 14.00 -2.26 8.86
CA LEU A 40 15.04 -1.95 7.89
C LEU A 40 16.45 -2.17 8.45
N ARG A 41 16.71 -1.86 9.72
CA ARG A 41 17.98 -2.07 10.37
C ARG A 41 18.34 -3.55 10.54
N THR A 42 17.39 -4.45 10.65
CA THR A 42 17.67 -5.89 10.70
C THR A 42 18.34 -6.40 9.43
N ILE A 43 18.07 -5.74 8.29
CA ILE A 43 18.56 -6.14 6.97
C ILE A 43 19.72 -5.25 6.51
N TYR A 44 19.70 -3.96 6.89
CA TYR A 44 20.58 -2.91 6.36
C TYR A 44 21.33 -2.17 7.47
N ALA A 45 21.82 -2.90 8.48
CA ALA A 45 22.48 -2.30 9.66
C ALA A 45 23.63 -1.36 9.27
N ASP A 46 24.48 -1.77 8.32
CA ASP A 46 25.65 -0.99 7.88
C ASP A 46 25.28 0.32 7.15
N GLN A 47 24.08 0.41 6.58
CA GLN A 47 23.57 1.56 5.83
C GLN A 47 22.73 2.51 6.69
N LEU A 48 22.30 2.05 7.86
CA LEU A 48 21.35 2.77 8.72
C LEU A 48 21.92 2.99 10.14
N PRO A 49 22.86 3.91 10.29
CA PRO A 49 23.39 4.25 11.60
C PRO A 49 22.28 4.83 12.51
N PRO A 50 22.46 4.84 13.84
CA PRO A 50 21.44 5.22 14.82
C PRO A 50 20.82 6.62 14.62
N GLU A 51 21.58 7.56 14.06
CA GLU A 51 21.13 8.93 13.78
C GLU A 51 20.08 9.03 12.64
N VAL A 52 19.91 8.00 11.82
CA VAL A 52 18.84 7.95 10.82
C VAL A 52 17.51 7.82 11.54
N SER A 53 16.69 8.85 11.50
CA SER A 53 15.45 8.98 12.27
C SER A 53 14.19 9.07 11.42
N THR A 54 14.30 9.10 10.09
CA THR A 54 13.15 9.17 9.19
C THR A 54 13.17 8.06 8.16
N VAL A 55 11.98 7.58 7.79
CA VAL A 55 11.84 6.54 6.76
C VAL A 55 12.38 7.01 5.39
N PRO A 56 12.08 8.23 4.90
CA PRO A 56 12.64 8.72 3.64
C PRO A 56 14.18 8.72 3.59
N ASP A 57 14.86 9.14 4.67
CA ASP A 57 16.33 9.13 4.73
C ASP A 57 16.86 7.69 4.69
N ALA A 58 16.22 6.78 5.43
CA ALA A 58 16.59 5.37 5.42
C ALA A 58 16.49 4.75 4.02
N LEU A 59 15.35 4.97 3.34
CA LEU A 59 15.13 4.45 1.98
C LEU A 59 16.14 5.03 0.98
N SER A 60 16.47 6.32 1.09
CA SER A 60 17.47 6.98 0.24
C SER A 60 18.86 6.36 0.41
N ARG A 61 19.32 6.19 1.65
CA ARG A 61 20.63 5.59 1.97
C ARG A 61 20.75 4.15 1.49
N ILE A 62 19.71 3.35 1.73
CA ILE A 62 19.69 1.96 1.25
C ILE A 62 19.75 1.90 -0.28
N LYS A 63 18.98 2.77 -0.97
CA LYS A 63 19.02 2.85 -2.43
C LYS A 63 20.41 3.28 -2.93
N GLU A 64 21.04 4.24 -2.31
CA GLU A 64 22.39 4.68 -2.69
C GLU A 64 23.41 3.54 -2.56
N ALA A 65 23.34 2.79 -1.47
CA ALA A 65 24.24 1.69 -1.21
C ALA A 65 23.98 0.45 -2.08
N THR A 66 22.72 0.17 -2.43
CA THR A 66 22.33 -1.07 -3.11
C THR A 66 21.96 -0.89 -4.58
N GLY A 67 21.71 0.36 -5.02
CA GLY A 67 21.21 0.67 -6.36
C GLY A 67 19.72 0.34 -6.58
N GLN A 68 19.08 -0.38 -5.67
CA GLN A 68 17.70 -0.86 -5.82
C GLN A 68 16.70 0.11 -5.21
N LYS A 69 15.62 0.38 -5.96
CA LYS A 69 14.49 1.17 -5.47
C LYS A 69 13.48 0.32 -4.70
N PHE A 70 12.59 0.99 -4.00
CA PHE A 70 11.55 0.37 -3.19
C PHE A 70 10.20 0.35 -3.89
N VAL A 71 9.44 -0.72 -3.66
CA VAL A 71 7.99 -0.76 -3.82
C VAL A 71 7.39 -0.59 -2.43
N ILE A 72 6.66 0.49 -2.22
CA ILE A 72 5.98 0.80 -0.96
C ILE A 72 4.52 0.37 -1.07
N ILE A 73 4.06 -0.44 -0.13
CA ILE A 73 2.67 -0.88 -0.03
C ILE A 73 2.14 -0.37 1.30
N ILE A 74 1.05 0.40 1.26
CA ILE A 74 0.34 0.85 2.47
C ILE A 74 -1.07 0.30 2.41
N ASP A 75 -1.39 -0.58 3.35
CA ASP A 75 -2.73 -1.13 3.49
C ASP A 75 -3.52 -0.33 4.53
N GLU A 76 -4.84 -0.18 4.29
CA GLU A 76 -5.75 0.62 5.12
C GLU A 76 -5.21 2.05 5.38
N TRP A 77 -4.66 2.68 4.32
CA TRP A 77 -4.00 3.98 4.41
C TRP A 77 -4.88 5.06 5.07
N ASP A 78 -6.19 4.92 4.98
CA ASP A 78 -7.17 5.92 5.39
C ASP A 78 -7.79 5.66 6.78
N VAL A 79 -7.36 4.62 7.49
CA VAL A 79 -7.94 4.25 8.78
C VAL A 79 -7.87 5.39 9.80
N LEU A 80 -6.73 6.09 9.89
CA LEU A 80 -6.57 7.24 10.80
C LEU A 80 -7.45 8.44 10.40
N ILE A 81 -7.85 8.53 9.15
CA ILE A 81 -8.75 9.57 8.66
C ILE A 81 -10.21 9.21 8.96
N ARG A 82 -10.55 7.92 8.90
CA ARG A 82 -11.91 7.42 9.15
C ARG A 82 -12.21 7.28 10.64
N ASP A 83 -11.35 6.57 11.35
CA ASP A 83 -11.62 6.11 12.70
C ASP A 83 -11.30 7.19 13.74
N GLU A 84 -10.26 7.98 13.51
CA GLU A 84 -9.84 9.09 14.35
C GLU A 84 -10.30 10.46 13.79
N ALA A 85 -11.44 10.50 13.10
CA ALA A 85 -11.93 11.70 12.42
C ALA A 85 -12.15 12.92 13.34
N SER A 86 -12.33 12.71 14.64
CA SER A 86 -12.47 13.76 15.65
C SER A 86 -11.12 14.35 16.11
N ASN A 87 -10.00 13.67 15.89
CA ASN A 87 -8.67 14.11 16.31
C ASN A 87 -7.90 14.69 15.10
N GLN A 88 -8.01 16.01 14.96
CA GLN A 88 -7.39 16.73 13.84
C GLN A 88 -5.86 16.62 13.88
N LYS A 89 -5.24 16.59 15.07
CA LYS A 89 -3.78 16.50 15.21
C LYS A 89 -3.23 15.20 14.63
N ILE A 90 -3.85 14.05 14.96
CA ILE A 90 -3.44 12.76 14.41
C ILE A 90 -3.53 12.75 12.89
N GLN A 91 -4.64 13.28 12.35
CA GLN A 91 -4.83 13.37 10.90
C GLN A 91 -3.77 14.24 10.23
N ASP A 92 -3.49 15.41 10.79
CA ASP A 92 -2.51 16.35 10.23
C ASP A 92 -1.08 15.78 10.29
N ASP A 93 -0.71 15.14 11.38
CA ASP A 93 0.60 14.50 11.56
C ASP A 93 0.77 13.33 10.56
N TYR A 94 -0.26 12.52 10.40
CA TYR A 94 -0.24 11.41 9.45
C TYR A 94 -0.22 11.89 7.99
N ILE A 95 -1.01 12.89 7.63
CA ILE A 95 -0.96 13.49 6.30
C ILE A 95 0.44 14.09 6.02
N ASN A 96 1.06 14.72 7.02
CA ASN A 96 2.42 15.24 6.89
C ASN A 96 3.45 14.10 6.70
N PHE A 97 3.27 12.98 7.38
CA PHE A 97 4.09 11.78 7.18
C PHE A 97 3.96 11.27 5.73
N LEU A 98 2.75 11.10 5.21
CA LEU A 98 2.52 10.67 3.82
C LEU A 98 3.09 11.68 2.80
N ARG A 99 2.99 12.98 3.09
CA ARG A 99 3.61 14.01 2.25
C ARG A 99 5.13 13.89 2.23
N GLY A 100 5.75 13.66 3.38
CA GLY A 100 7.20 13.43 3.47
C GLY A 100 7.64 12.21 2.70
N MET A 101 6.82 11.16 2.69
CA MET A 101 7.09 9.92 1.95
C MET A 101 6.98 10.08 0.44
N PHE A 102 6.00 10.84 -0.08
CA PHE A 102 5.61 10.74 -1.48
C PHE A 102 5.64 12.05 -2.27
N LYS A 103 5.71 13.22 -1.63
CA LYS A 103 5.62 14.49 -2.34
C LYS A 103 6.98 15.01 -2.76
N GLY A 104 7.02 15.61 -3.96
CA GLY A 104 8.22 16.21 -4.53
C GLY A 104 9.00 15.25 -5.42
N THR A 105 10.22 15.64 -5.77
CA THR A 105 11.09 14.87 -6.68
C THR A 105 11.99 13.88 -5.94
N GLU A 106 12.32 14.14 -4.68
CA GLU A 106 13.22 13.27 -3.90
C GLU A 106 12.71 11.83 -3.78
N PRO A 107 11.43 11.56 -3.46
CA PRO A 107 10.92 10.20 -3.38
C PRO A 107 11.10 9.39 -4.68
N THR A 108 11.08 10.03 -5.85
CA THR A 108 11.26 9.34 -7.13
C THR A 108 12.65 8.73 -7.31
N LYS A 109 13.62 9.16 -6.51
CA LYS A 109 14.99 8.64 -6.55
C LYS A 109 15.08 7.25 -5.93
N TYR A 110 14.30 6.97 -4.88
CA TYR A 110 14.36 5.72 -4.11
C TYR A 110 13.04 4.91 -4.11
N ILE A 111 11.91 5.50 -4.51
CA ILE A 111 10.64 4.79 -4.70
C ILE A 111 10.44 4.50 -6.19
N GLN A 112 10.17 3.24 -6.52
CA GLN A 112 9.80 2.80 -7.86
C GLN A 112 8.28 2.82 -8.05
N LEU A 113 7.53 2.37 -7.03
CA LEU A 113 6.07 2.30 -7.01
C LEU A 113 5.60 2.49 -5.59
N ALA A 114 4.50 3.21 -5.41
CA ALA A 114 3.74 3.22 -4.18
C ALA A 114 2.30 2.75 -4.48
N PHE A 115 1.81 1.81 -3.70
CA PHE A 115 0.47 1.25 -3.81
C PHE A 115 -0.24 1.39 -2.46
N LEU A 116 -1.34 2.14 -2.46
CA LEU A 116 -2.13 2.41 -1.26
C LEU A 116 -3.51 1.81 -1.43
N THR A 117 -3.95 1.00 -0.47
CA THR A 117 -5.31 0.45 -0.40
C THR A 117 -6.08 1.09 0.74
N GLY A 118 -7.38 1.28 0.56
CA GLY A 118 -8.27 1.87 1.55
C GLY A 118 -9.67 2.13 1.00
N ILE A 119 -10.54 2.65 1.84
CA ILE A 119 -11.95 2.92 1.51
C ILE A 119 -12.13 4.35 0.99
N LEU A 120 -11.44 5.32 1.60
CA LEU A 120 -11.59 6.73 1.20
C LEU A 120 -10.76 7.06 -0.04
N PRO A 121 -11.34 7.82 -0.98
CA PRO A 121 -10.57 8.36 -2.09
C PRO A 121 -9.53 9.37 -1.60
N ILE A 122 -8.27 9.18 -1.98
CA ILE A 122 -7.17 10.05 -1.57
C ILE A 122 -7.38 11.52 -1.98
N LYS A 123 -8.14 11.76 -3.06
CA LYS A 123 -8.49 13.09 -3.56
C LYS A 123 -9.50 13.85 -2.69
N LYS A 124 -10.17 13.17 -1.75
CA LYS A 124 -11.14 13.80 -0.82
C LYS A 124 -10.50 14.36 0.45
N LEU A 125 -9.20 14.18 0.64
CA LEU A 125 -8.50 14.86 1.74
C LEU A 125 -8.67 16.37 1.61
N LYS A 126 -9.02 17.04 2.71
CA LYS A 126 -9.23 18.50 2.78
C LYS A 126 -8.02 19.32 2.29
N THR A 127 -6.85 18.70 2.24
CA THR A 127 -5.61 19.24 1.67
C THR A 127 -5.41 18.73 0.25
N GLN A 128 -6.18 19.26 -0.71
CA GLN A 128 -6.18 18.84 -2.13
C GLN A 128 -4.80 18.78 -2.82
N SER A 129 -3.79 19.41 -2.26
CA SER A 129 -2.42 19.42 -2.80
C SER A 129 -1.48 18.40 -2.16
N ALA A 130 -1.92 17.64 -1.16
CA ALA A 130 -1.00 16.82 -0.37
C ALA A 130 -0.49 15.59 -1.13
N LEU A 131 -1.37 14.88 -1.82
CA LEU A 131 -1.10 13.60 -2.47
C LEU A 131 -1.74 13.54 -3.88
N ASN A 132 -1.44 14.53 -4.72
CA ASN A 132 -2.01 14.64 -6.07
C ASN A 132 -1.26 13.83 -7.14
N ASN A 133 -0.21 13.14 -6.77
CA ASN A 133 0.66 12.35 -7.65
C ASN A 133 0.24 10.87 -7.76
N PHE A 134 -0.91 10.50 -7.17
CA PHE A 134 -1.44 9.14 -7.26
C PHE A 134 -2.52 9.02 -8.34
N HIS A 135 -2.48 7.91 -9.08
CA HIS A 135 -3.61 7.44 -9.87
C HIS A 135 -4.57 6.67 -8.95
N GLN A 136 -5.83 7.03 -8.99
CA GLN A 136 -6.85 6.39 -8.17
C GLN A 136 -7.70 5.43 -9.01
N TYR A 137 -7.84 4.22 -8.52
CA TYR A 137 -8.72 3.19 -9.03
C TYR A 137 -9.78 2.84 -7.98
N SER A 138 -10.92 2.35 -8.41
CA SER A 138 -12.02 1.93 -7.52
C SER A 138 -12.80 0.78 -8.17
N MET A 139 -13.69 0.16 -7.42
CA MET A 139 -14.58 -0.88 -7.96
C MET A 139 -15.44 -0.37 -9.12
N LEU A 140 -15.79 0.92 -9.13
CA LEU A 140 -16.55 1.54 -10.22
C LEU A 140 -15.67 1.95 -11.41
N ASN A 141 -14.38 2.16 -11.18
CA ASN A 141 -13.40 2.53 -12.21
C ASN A 141 -12.06 1.82 -11.93
N PRO A 142 -11.99 0.50 -12.19
CA PRO A 142 -10.83 -0.32 -11.85
C PRO A 142 -9.64 -0.11 -12.81
N GLY A 143 -9.87 0.45 -13.99
CA GLY A 143 -8.83 0.64 -15.00
C GLY A 143 -8.07 -0.66 -15.29
N PRO A 144 -6.72 -0.62 -15.37
CA PRO A 144 -5.91 -1.80 -15.66
C PRO A 144 -5.87 -2.83 -14.52
N LEU A 145 -6.43 -2.52 -13.35
CA LEU A 145 -6.44 -3.44 -12.19
C LEU A 145 -7.62 -4.41 -12.22
N ALA A 146 -8.59 -4.23 -13.13
CA ALA A 146 -9.79 -5.06 -13.18
C ALA A 146 -9.51 -6.57 -13.22
N SER A 147 -8.52 -7.00 -14.02
CA SER A 147 -8.16 -8.42 -14.17
C SER A 147 -7.36 -9.00 -12.99
N TYR A 148 -7.02 -8.19 -11.98
CA TYR A 148 -6.26 -8.63 -10.81
C TYR A 148 -7.09 -8.67 -9.53
N ILE A 149 -8.40 -8.39 -9.63
CA ILE A 149 -9.32 -8.37 -8.50
C ILE A 149 -10.31 -9.52 -8.66
N GLY A 150 -10.38 -10.43 -7.67
CA GLY A 150 -11.16 -11.65 -7.75
C GLY A 150 -10.54 -12.66 -8.71
N PHE A 151 -11.37 -13.60 -9.17
CA PHE A 151 -10.98 -14.59 -10.18
C PHE A 151 -11.70 -14.27 -11.50
N THR A 152 -10.94 -14.22 -12.58
CA THR A 152 -11.52 -14.08 -13.93
C THR A 152 -12.23 -15.36 -14.37
N GLU A 153 -13.12 -15.25 -15.35
CA GLU A 153 -13.84 -16.40 -15.91
C GLU A 153 -12.90 -17.51 -16.40
N ASP A 154 -11.79 -17.13 -17.05
CA ASP A 154 -10.77 -18.07 -17.53
C ASP A 154 -10.08 -18.81 -16.37
N GLU A 155 -9.76 -18.09 -15.29
CA GLU A 155 -9.14 -18.68 -14.09
C GLU A 155 -10.10 -19.66 -13.40
N VAL A 156 -11.37 -19.29 -13.24
CA VAL A 156 -12.40 -20.19 -12.67
C VAL A 156 -12.63 -21.40 -13.55
N SER A 157 -12.71 -21.23 -14.88
CA SER A 157 -12.83 -22.33 -15.82
C SER A 157 -11.65 -23.31 -15.72
N ALA A 158 -10.42 -22.79 -15.64
CA ALA A 158 -9.22 -23.60 -15.44
C ALA A 158 -9.24 -24.36 -14.10
N LEU A 159 -9.71 -23.72 -13.02
CA LEU A 159 -9.88 -24.35 -11.72
C LEU A 159 -10.94 -25.46 -11.77
N CYS A 160 -12.08 -25.23 -12.44
CA CYS A 160 -13.12 -26.24 -12.62
C CYS A 160 -12.58 -27.48 -13.37
N GLN A 161 -11.85 -27.27 -14.45
CA GLN A 161 -11.20 -28.36 -15.17
C GLN A 161 -10.22 -29.14 -14.29
N LYS A 162 -9.38 -28.41 -13.53
CA LYS A 162 -8.37 -29.02 -12.64
C LYS A 162 -9.00 -29.87 -11.54
N TYR A 163 -10.14 -29.47 -11.00
CA TYR A 163 -10.78 -30.14 -9.87
C TYR A 163 -12.03 -30.92 -10.24
N GLY A 164 -12.31 -31.10 -11.55
CA GLY A 164 -13.44 -31.87 -12.04
C GLY A 164 -14.82 -31.30 -11.69
N GLN A 165 -14.89 -29.96 -11.55
CA GLN A 165 -16.12 -29.26 -11.24
C GLN A 165 -16.83 -28.76 -12.49
N ASN A 166 -18.16 -28.64 -12.42
CA ASN A 166 -18.95 -28.08 -13.51
C ASN A 166 -18.92 -26.55 -13.43
N PHE A 167 -18.38 -25.90 -14.47
CA PHE A 167 -18.26 -24.46 -14.54
C PHE A 167 -19.62 -23.73 -14.42
N GLU A 168 -20.67 -24.24 -15.08
CA GLU A 168 -22.00 -23.60 -15.03
C GLU A 168 -22.64 -23.69 -13.64
N GLU A 169 -22.36 -24.74 -12.87
CA GLU A 169 -22.80 -24.86 -11.50
C GLU A 169 -22.03 -23.85 -10.61
N VAL A 170 -20.72 -23.76 -10.76
CA VAL A 170 -19.88 -22.79 -10.04
C VAL A 170 -20.35 -21.38 -10.35
N ARG A 171 -20.60 -21.05 -11.61
CA ARG A 171 -21.13 -19.78 -12.04
C ARG A 171 -22.47 -19.42 -11.38
N ARG A 172 -23.38 -20.36 -11.24
CA ARG A 172 -24.68 -20.14 -10.55
C ARG A 172 -24.52 -19.85 -9.06
N TRP A 173 -23.51 -20.44 -8.42
CA TRP A 173 -23.26 -20.24 -6.99
C TRP A 173 -22.49 -18.96 -6.70
N TYR A 174 -21.57 -18.58 -7.56
CA TYR A 174 -20.64 -17.45 -7.38
C TYR A 174 -20.86 -16.40 -8.47
N ASP A 175 -22.13 -16.17 -8.84
CA ASP A 175 -22.49 -15.18 -9.86
C ASP A 175 -21.79 -13.84 -9.57
N GLY A 176 -20.76 -13.56 -10.40
CA GLY A 176 -19.75 -12.58 -10.09
C GLY A 176 -20.18 -11.14 -10.38
N TYR A 177 -19.25 -10.24 -10.14
CA TYR A 177 -19.42 -8.83 -10.43
C TYR A 177 -18.84 -8.50 -11.80
N LEU A 178 -19.46 -7.55 -12.50
CA LEU A 178 -18.86 -6.94 -13.67
C LEU A 178 -17.91 -5.82 -13.20
N LEU A 179 -16.61 -6.03 -13.38
CA LEU A 179 -15.58 -5.08 -13.00
C LEU A 179 -14.91 -4.52 -14.28
N GLY A 180 -15.30 -3.33 -14.71
CA GLY A 180 -14.96 -2.86 -16.04
C GLY A 180 -15.55 -3.78 -17.12
N ASN A 181 -14.69 -4.42 -17.91
CA ASN A 181 -15.09 -5.39 -18.94
C ASN A 181 -14.89 -6.86 -18.51
N TYR A 182 -14.53 -7.10 -17.24
CA TYR A 182 -14.27 -8.44 -16.73
C TYR A 182 -15.39 -8.91 -15.81
N HIS A 183 -15.87 -10.13 -16.04
CA HIS A 183 -16.59 -10.88 -15.03
C HIS A 183 -15.58 -11.42 -14.02
N VAL A 184 -15.78 -11.12 -12.75
CA VAL A 184 -14.94 -11.59 -11.63
C VAL A 184 -15.81 -12.33 -10.62
N TYR A 185 -15.27 -13.40 -10.07
CA TYR A 185 -15.94 -14.33 -9.18
C TYR A 185 -15.29 -14.35 -7.80
#